data_77745b99d3d0825d0340ef0e3b5d7515
#
_entry.id   77745b99d3d0825d0340ef0e3b5d7515
#
_cell.length_a   1.000
_cell.length_b   1.000
_cell.length_c   1.000
_cell.angle_alpha   90.00
_cell.angle_beta   90.00
_cell.angle_gamma   90.00
#
_symmetry.space_group_name_H-M   'P 1'
#
loop_
_entity.id
_entity.type
_entity.pdbx_description
1 polymer ?
#
loop_
_entity_poly.entity_id
_entity_poly.type
_entity_poly.pdbx_seq_one_letter_code
_entity_poly.pdbx_strand_id
1 'polypeptide(L)'
;HAHAAALLVESKLDEMVAITIDGTGYGDDGVAWGGEVLLSNLKDYRRVGHLEEVPLLGGEKAVYDVRRIAFALAEMTGGGLDYFNESERELFRKMMPRSGLSTSFGRVLDGISAYLDICRYRSYDGEPAMKLERWLNEAKRLDLVPTVRRADVIDTPAMFRCMMEARGSRADRAGSMVHAMVRGLVDIAAERAEDEGMEHIGLSGGVSYNRAISTWTKEVVESHGLKFVCHDLTPNGDGC
;
A
#
# COMPACT_ATOMS: atom_id res chain seq x y z
N HIS A 1 10.31 4.01 -10.05
CA HIS A 1 10.71 5.24 -10.80
C HIS A 1 9.96 5.36 -12.14
N ALA A 2 9.77 4.28 -12.92
CA ALA A 2 9.09 4.35 -14.22
C ALA A 2 7.70 5.02 -14.12
N HIS A 3 6.89 4.62 -13.15
CA HIS A 3 5.58 5.23 -12.89
C HIS A 3 5.67 6.74 -12.60
N ALA A 4 6.64 7.16 -11.76
CA ALA A 4 6.86 8.57 -11.46
C ALA A 4 7.33 9.34 -12.70
N ALA A 5 8.25 8.77 -13.49
CA ALA A 5 8.75 9.39 -14.71
C ALA A 5 7.65 9.55 -15.78
N ALA A 6 6.77 8.56 -15.96
CA ALA A 6 5.63 8.65 -16.86
C ALA A 6 4.69 9.80 -16.46
N LEU A 7 4.41 9.94 -15.15
CA LEU A 7 3.58 11.01 -14.63
C LEU A 7 4.23 12.40 -14.80
N LEU A 8 5.55 12.50 -14.60
CA LEU A 8 6.31 13.73 -14.86
C LEU A 8 6.20 14.19 -16.32
N VAL A 9 6.36 13.25 -17.26
CA VAL A 9 6.25 13.55 -18.70
C VAL A 9 4.85 14.04 -19.05
N GLU A 10 3.82 13.35 -18.57
CA GLU A 10 2.43 13.70 -18.84
C GLU A 10 2.06 15.08 -18.26
N SER A 11 2.44 15.34 -17.02
CA SER A 11 2.15 16.58 -16.31
C SER A 11 3.06 17.75 -16.69
N LYS A 12 4.10 17.49 -17.49
CA LYS A 12 5.13 18.47 -17.91
C LYS A 12 5.83 19.13 -16.72
N LEU A 13 6.10 18.35 -15.69
CA LEU A 13 6.87 18.76 -14.52
C LEU A 13 8.31 18.25 -14.64
N ASP A 14 9.26 19.03 -14.15
CA ASP A 14 10.67 18.63 -14.11
C ASP A 14 10.96 17.69 -12.93
N GLU A 15 10.26 17.91 -11.82
CA GLU A 15 10.39 17.14 -10.57
C GLU A 15 9.09 17.14 -9.77
N MET A 16 8.90 16.14 -8.91
CA MET A 16 7.79 16.04 -7.95
C MET A 16 8.11 15.07 -6.81
N VAL A 17 7.33 15.15 -5.74
CA VAL A 17 7.20 14.03 -4.81
C VAL A 17 6.16 13.06 -5.37
N ALA A 18 6.56 11.82 -5.66
CA ALA A 18 5.67 10.81 -6.22
C ALA A 18 5.34 9.73 -5.18
N ILE A 19 4.06 9.46 -4.98
CA ILE A 19 3.55 8.28 -4.26
C ILE A 19 3.30 7.21 -5.31
N THR A 20 4.08 6.12 -5.26
CA THR A 20 3.94 5.00 -6.20
C THR A 20 3.36 3.79 -5.47
N ILE A 21 2.15 3.38 -5.87
CA ILE A 21 1.41 2.28 -5.23
C ILE A 21 1.06 1.19 -6.23
N ASP A 22 1.60 -0.01 -5.98
CA ASP A 22 1.48 -1.12 -6.93
C ASP A 22 1.33 -2.48 -6.24
N GLY A 23 1.00 -3.49 -7.05
CA GLY A 23 0.95 -4.90 -6.66
C GLY A 23 2.33 -5.53 -6.53
N THR A 24 3.27 -5.20 -7.42
CA THR A 24 4.65 -5.67 -7.38
C THR A 24 5.50 -4.77 -8.27
N GLY A 25 6.49 -4.11 -7.67
CA GLY A 25 7.52 -3.34 -8.35
C GLY A 25 8.90 -3.92 -8.08
N TYR A 26 9.89 -3.51 -8.86
CA TYR A 26 11.28 -3.89 -8.66
C TYR A 26 11.98 -2.86 -7.79
N GLY A 27 12.55 -3.31 -6.67
CA GLY A 27 13.34 -2.46 -5.77
C GLY A 27 14.84 -2.66 -5.97
N ASP A 28 15.62 -1.60 -5.82
CA ASP A 28 17.09 -1.64 -5.94
C ASP A 28 17.77 -2.37 -4.77
N ASP A 29 17.04 -2.55 -3.69
CA ASP A 29 17.47 -3.20 -2.43
C ASP A 29 17.14 -4.71 -2.38
N GLY A 30 16.54 -5.25 -3.44
CA GLY A 30 16.10 -6.64 -3.50
C GLY A 30 14.76 -6.90 -2.82
N VAL A 31 14.07 -5.85 -2.36
CA VAL A 31 12.70 -5.90 -1.85
C VAL A 31 11.71 -5.67 -3.00
N ALA A 32 10.59 -6.36 -2.98
CA ALA A 32 9.51 -6.09 -3.93
C ALA A 32 8.76 -4.82 -3.51
N TRP A 33 8.97 -3.73 -4.26
CA TRP A 33 8.35 -2.43 -3.99
C TRP A 33 6.90 -2.36 -4.47
N GLY A 34 6.18 -1.33 -4.00
CA GLY A 34 4.81 -1.02 -4.41
C GLY A 34 4.03 -0.22 -3.37
N GLY A 35 4.73 0.50 -2.50
CA GLY A 35 4.14 1.43 -1.53
C GLY A 35 5.15 2.47 -1.09
N GLU A 36 5.67 3.28 -2.05
CA GLU A 36 6.81 4.17 -1.87
C GLU A 36 6.45 5.65 -2.03
N VAL A 37 7.21 6.49 -1.33
CA VAL A 37 7.31 7.92 -1.57
C VAL A 37 8.68 8.20 -2.16
N LEU A 38 8.71 8.80 -3.34
CA LEU A 38 9.92 9.08 -4.11
C LEU A 38 10.04 10.58 -4.36
N LEU A 39 11.20 11.16 -4.08
CA LEU A 39 11.60 12.41 -4.75
C LEU A 39 12.09 12.03 -6.13
N SER A 40 11.45 12.52 -7.18
CA SER A 40 11.69 12.04 -8.53
C SER A 40 11.82 13.17 -9.53
N ASN A 41 12.76 13.00 -10.45
CA ASN A 41 12.84 13.73 -11.71
C ASN A 41 12.95 12.71 -12.86
N LEU A 42 13.08 13.16 -14.10
CA LEU A 42 13.14 12.27 -15.28
C LEU A 42 14.39 11.38 -15.34
N LYS A 43 15.44 11.69 -14.58
CA LYS A 43 16.74 11.01 -14.67
C LYS A 43 17.03 10.14 -13.46
N ASP A 44 16.53 10.56 -12.29
CA ASP A 44 16.91 9.98 -11.00
C ASP A 44 15.77 10.06 -10.01
N TYR A 45 15.90 9.30 -8.92
CA TYR A 45 14.97 9.31 -7.82
C TYR A 45 15.65 8.98 -6.50
N ARG A 46 15.03 9.42 -5.41
CA ARG A 46 15.41 9.04 -4.05
C ARG A 46 14.19 8.54 -3.29
N ARG A 47 14.23 7.32 -2.79
CA ARG A 47 13.20 6.77 -1.90
C ARG A 47 13.27 7.50 -0.56
N VAL A 48 12.19 8.13 -0.15
CA VAL A 48 12.11 8.97 1.07
C VAL A 48 11.03 8.51 2.04
N GLY A 49 10.28 7.48 1.69
CA GLY A 49 9.30 6.86 2.56
C GLY A 49 8.73 5.59 1.94
N HIS A 50 8.20 4.70 2.77
CA HIS A 50 7.60 3.45 2.28
C HIS A 50 6.70 2.78 3.33
N LEU A 51 5.94 1.77 2.89
CA LEU A 51 5.26 0.85 3.79
C LEU A 51 6.27 -0.12 4.44
N GLU A 52 5.94 -0.65 5.61
CA GLU A 52 6.74 -1.70 6.28
C GLU A 52 6.94 -2.91 5.39
N GLU A 53 8.12 -3.51 5.46
CA GLU A 53 8.47 -4.72 4.74
C GLU A 53 7.74 -5.93 5.30
N VAL A 54 6.90 -6.58 4.49
CA VAL A 54 6.11 -7.76 4.87
C VAL A 54 6.66 -9.01 4.19
N PRO A 55 6.90 -10.12 4.93
CA PRO A 55 7.37 -11.37 4.35
C PRO A 55 6.37 -11.99 3.37
N LEU A 56 6.82 -12.33 2.15
CA LEU A 56 6.06 -13.08 1.16
C LEU A 56 6.24 -14.58 1.39
N LEU A 57 5.42 -15.17 2.26
CA LEU A 57 5.53 -16.57 2.70
C LEU A 57 5.36 -17.57 1.55
N GLY A 58 6.49 -18.10 1.06
CA GLY A 58 6.55 -18.99 -0.09
C GLY A 58 6.60 -18.25 -1.42
N GLY A 59 7.01 -16.98 -1.42
CA GLY A 59 7.19 -16.17 -2.62
C GLY A 59 5.88 -16.03 -3.40
N GLU A 60 5.88 -16.44 -4.66
CA GLU A 60 4.72 -16.35 -5.55
C GLU A 60 3.44 -17.02 -4.98
N LYS A 61 3.59 -18.07 -4.15
CA LYS A 61 2.44 -18.69 -3.48
C LYS A 61 1.66 -17.71 -2.58
N ALA A 62 2.32 -16.71 -2.01
CA ALA A 62 1.66 -15.68 -1.21
C ALA A 62 0.78 -14.75 -2.07
N VAL A 63 1.08 -14.65 -3.37
CA VAL A 63 0.29 -13.86 -4.31
C VAL A 63 -1.01 -14.57 -4.71
N TYR A 64 -1.03 -15.90 -4.73
CA TYR A 64 -2.24 -16.70 -5.03
C TYR A 64 -3.07 -17.02 -3.79
N ASP A 65 -2.43 -17.47 -2.70
CA ASP A 65 -3.05 -17.72 -1.40
C ASP A 65 -2.80 -16.50 -0.50
N VAL A 66 -3.63 -15.48 -0.65
CA VAL A 66 -3.45 -14.19 0.02
C VAL A 66 -3.69 -14.23 1.54
N ARG A 67 -4.18 -15.36 2.08
CA ARG A 67 -4.21 -15.63 3.52
C ARG A 67 -2.81 -15.61 4.14
N ARG A 68 -1.79 -15.94 3.34
CA ARG A 68 -0.37 -15.91 3.76
C ARG A 68 0.11 -14.49 4.06
N ILE A 69 -0.40 -13.50 3.33
CA ILE A 69 -0.11 -12.08 3.61
C ILE A 69 -0.80 -11.65 4.91
N ALA A 70 -2.09 -11.98 5.08
CA ALA A 70 -2.81 -11.69 6.32
C ALA A 70 -2.11 -12.36 7.53
N PHE A 71 -1.67 -13.62 7.38
CA PHE A 71 -0.93 -14.33 8.41
C PHE A 71 0.39 -13.63 8.76
N ALA A 72 1.19 -13.24 7.75
CA ALA A 72 2.45 -12.54 7.98
C ALA A 72 2.24 -11.21 8.72
N LEU A 73 1.27 -10.38 8.28
CA LEU A 73 0.93 -9.11 8.94
C LEU A 73 0.52 -9.31 10.41
N ALA A 74 -0.28 -10.33 10.70
CA ALA A 74 -0.71 -10.63 12.06
C ALA A 74 0.46 -11.14 12.93
N GLU A 75 1.26 -12.09 12.44
CA GLU A 75 2.40 -12.66 13.18
C GLU A 75 3.48 -11.61 13.51
N MET A 76 3.71 -10.62 12.64
CA MET A 76 4.66 -9.52 12.90
C MET A 76 4.30 -8.69 14.15
N THR A 77 3.06 -8.74 14.60
CA THR A 77 2.57 -8.04 15.81
C THR A 77 2.18 -8.98 16.94
N GLY A 78 2.58 -10.26 16.85
CA GLY A 78 2.25 -11.28 17.83
C GLY A 78 0.78 -11.72 17.81
N GLY A 79 0.03 -11.36 16.75
CA GLY A 79 -1.33 -11.84 16.51
C GLY A 79 -1.32 -13.18 15.79
N GLY A 80 -2.26 -14.07 16.11
CA GLY A 80 -2.44 -15.34 15.40
C GLY A 80 -3.67 -15.28 14.50
N LEU A 81 -3.62 -15.99 13.36
CA LEU A 81 -4.77 -16.24 12.51
C LEU A 81 -4.94 -17.75 12.28
N ASP A 82 -6.16 -18.24 12.49
CA ASP A 82 -6.48 -19.67 12.39
C ASP A 82 -6.85 -20.12 10.97
N TYR A 83 -6.13 -19.59 9.96
CA TYR A 83 -6.32 -19.99 8.56
C TYR A 83 -5.62 -21.30 8.20
N PHE A 84 -4.66 -21.68 9.01
CA PHE A 84 -3.75 -22.80 8.79
C PHE A 84 -3.71 -23.70 10.01
N ASN A 85 -3.44 -24.99 9.83
CA ASN A 85 -3.21 -25.89 10.94
C ASN A 85 -1.89 -25.55 11.67
N GLU A 86 -1.67 -26.10 12.86
CA GLU A 86 -0.51 -25.74 13.69
C GLU A 86 0.83 -26.04 13.00
N SER A 87 0.94 -27.17 12.29
CA SER A 87 2.15 -27.52 11.57
C SER A 87 2.48 -26.54 10.44
N GLU A 88 1.46 -26.04 9.74
CA GLU A 88 1.63 -25.01 8.71
C GLU A 88 2.02 -23.67 9.34
N ARG A 89 1.39 -23.28 10.46
CA ARG A 89 1.74 -22.04 11.18
C ARG A 89 3.17 -22.07 11.67
N GLU A 90 3.63 -23.17 12.26
CA GLU A 90 5.03 -23.34 12.65
C GLU A 90 5.99 -23.25 11.46
N LEU A 91 5.63 -23.88 10.34
CA LEU A 91 6.43 -23.82 9.13
C LEU A 91 6.54 -22.38 8.64
N PHE A 92 5.44 -21.63 8.59
CA PHE A 92 5.43 -20.24 8.14
C PHE A 92 6.24 -19.33 9.07
N ARG A 93 6.14 -19.49 10.40
CA ARG A 93 7.00 -18.75 11.36
C ARG A 93 8.48 -18.99 11.11
N LYS A 94 8.88 -20.24 10.82
CA LYS A 94 10.27 -20.59 10.46
C LYS A 94 10.71 -20.03 9.10
N MET A 95 9.75 -19.83 8.18
CA MET A 95 10.02 -19.26 6.85
C MET A 95 10.14 -17.73 6.88
N MET A 96 9.43 -17.02 7.77
CA MET A 96 9.38 -15.56 7.80
C MET A 96 10.77 -14.89 7.66
N PRO A 97 11.81 -15.26 8.45
CA PRO A 97 13.11 -14.59 8.38
C PRO A 97 13.89 -14.84 7.07
N ARG A 98 13.44 -15.78 6.25
CA ARG A 98 14.09 -16.20 4.99
C ARG A 98 13.22 -15.94 3.76
N SER A 99 12.03 -15.37 3.95
CA SER A 99 11.13 -15.01 2.85
C SER A 99 11.60 -13.72 2.19
N GLY A 100 11.34 -13.59 0.88
CA GLY A 100 11.44 -12.30 0.22
C GLY A 100 10.52 -11.29 0.90
N LEU A 101 10.91 -10.03 0.92
CA LEU A 101 10.18 -8.95 1.55
C LEU A 101 9.45 -8.10 0.51
N SER A 102 8.36 -7.46 0.92
CA SER A 102 7.61 -6.56 0.06
C SER A 102 7.04 -5.39 0.84
N THR A 103 7.14 -4.21 0.25
CA THR A 103 6.48 -2.97 0.70
C THR A 103 5.21 -2.68 -0.12
N SER A 104 4.74 -3.65 -0.90
CA SER A 104 3.62 -3.46 -1.83
C SER A 104 2.31 -3.12 -1.12
N PHE A 105 1.74 -1.99 -1.52
CA PHE A 105 0.39 -1.56 -1.12
C PHE A 105 -0.66 -2.61 -1.55
N GLY A 106 -0.53 -3.13 -2.78
CA GLY A 106 -1.42 -4.17 -3.29
C GLY A 106 -1.39 -5.44 -2.46
N ARG A 107 -0.21 -5.86 -1.96
CA ARG A 107 -0.11 -7.04 -1.07
C ARG A 107 -0.79 -6.78 0.27
N VAL A 108 -0.70 -5.57 0.82
CA VAL A 108 -1.43 -5.23 2.05
C VAL A 108 -2.94 -5.28 1.81
N LEU A 109 -3.44 -4.76 0.66
CA LEU A 109 -4.85 -4.88 0.28
C LEU A 109 -5.30 -6.36 0.19
N ASP A 110 -4.46 -7.23 -0.35
CA ASP A 110 -4.74 -8.67 -0.39
C ASP A 110 -4.88 -9.26 1.01
N GLY A 111 -4.00 -8.88 1.94
CA GLY A 111 -4.06 -9.29 3.34
C GLY A 111 -5.35 -8.82 4.03
N ILE A 112 -5.75 -7.57 3.82
CA ILE A 112 -7.01 -7.00 4.33
C ILE A 112 -8.20 -7.79 3.76
N SER A 113 -8.20 -8.04 2.45
CA SER A 113 -9.25 -8.79 1.75
C SER A 113 -9.39 -10.21 2.30
N ALA A 114 -8.27 -10.90 2.55
CA ALA A 114 -8.28 -12.24 3.15
C ALA A 114 -8.81 -12.22 4.58
N TYR A 115 -8.34 -11.29 5.41
CA TYR A 115 -8.73 -11.18 6.82
C TYR A 115 -10.24 -10.89 6.98
N LEU A 116 -10.78 -10.00 6.15
CA LEU A 116 -12.19 -9.65 6.18
C LEU A 116 -13.11 -10.65 5.44
N ASP A 117 -12.56 -11.79 5.00
CA ASP A 117 -13.29 -12.85 4.29
C ASP A 117 -13.98 -12.35 3.01
N ILE A 118 -13.27 -11.51 2.26
CA ILE A 118 -13.71 -10.97 0.96
C ILE A 118 -13.15 -11.82 -0.18
N CYS A 119 -11.84 -12.11 -0.14
CA CYS A 119 -11.16 -12.97 -1.10
C CYS A 119 -9.95 -13.63 -0.43
N ARG A 120 -9.92 -14.96 -0.41
CA ARG A 120 -8.82 -15.74 0.22
C ARG A 120 -7.82 -16.30 -0.79
N TYR A 121 -8.24 -16.45 -2.03
CA TYR A 121 -7.45 -16.98 -3.12
C TYR A 121 -7.63 -16.11 -4.36
N ARG A 122 -6.53 -15.85 -5.04
CA ARG A 122 -6.51 -15.08 -6.27
C ARG A 122 -6.62 -16.01 -7.47
N SER A 123 -7.57 -15.76 -8.35
CA SER A 123 -7.75 -16.49 -9.62
C SER A 123 -7.32 -15.67 -10.85
N TYR A 124 -7.29 -14.34 -10.74
CA TYR A 124 -6.77 -13.43 -11.75
C TYR A 124 -6.05 -12.24 -11.09
N ASP A 125 -5.32 -11.46 -11.87
CA ASP A 125 -4.47 -10.39 -11.35
C ASP A 125 -5.29 -9.28 -10.68
N GLY A 126 -4.88 -8.88 -9.47
CA GLY A 126 -5.55 -7.83 -8.69
C GLY A 126 -6.90 -8.21 -8.07
N GLU A 127 -7.39 -9.46 -8.23
CA GLU A 127 -8.73 -9.87 -7.77
C GLU A 127 -9.06 -9.49 -6.32
N PRO A 128 -8.20 -9.74 -5.30
CA PRO A 128 -8.55 -9.41 -3.93
C PRO A 128 -8.71 -7.91 -3.70
N ALA A 129 -7.81 -7.10 -4.30
CA ALA A 129 -7.85 -5.64 -4.21
C ALA A 129 -9.08 -5.06 -4.94
N MET A 130 -9.42 -5.60 -6.12
CA MET A 130 -10.62 -5.19 -6.88
C MET A 130 -11.92 -5.53 -6.11
N LYS A 131 -12.00 -6.71 -5.51
CA LYS A 131 -13.15 -7.08 -4.67
C LYS A 131 -13.25 -6.22 -3.40
N LEU A 132 -12.10 -5.81 -2.84
CA LEU A 132 -12.04 -4.94 -1.68
C LEU A 132 -12.56 -3.53 -1.99
N GLU A 133 -12.36 -3.01 -3.20
CA GLU A 133 -12.76 -1.66 -3.60
C GLU A 133 -14.23 -1.35 -3.32
N ARG A 134 -15.11 -2.31 -3.56
CA ARG A 134 -16.53 -2.16 -3.22
C ARG A 134 -16.72 -1.78 -1.74
N TRP A 135 -16.01 -2.47 -0.84
CA TRP A 135 -16.12 -2.24 0.60
C TRP A 135 -15.50 -0.90 1.00
N LEU A 136 -14.42 -0.47 0.33
CA LEU A 136 -13.83 0.86 0.53
C LEU A 136 -14.84 1.96 0.17
N ASN A 137 -15.56 1.81 -0.95
CA ASN A 137 -16.61 2.76 -1.37
C ASN A 137 -17.85 2.76 -0.46
N GLU A 138 -18.11 1.67 0.28
CA GLU A 138 -19.24 1.56 1.22
C GLU A 138 -18.86 2.04 2.65
N ALA A 139 -17.59 2.33 2.92
CA ALA A 139 -17.10 2.75 4.24
C ALA A 139 -17.70 4.11 4.63
N LYS A 140 -18.25 4.17 5.85
CA LYS A 140 -18.83 5.41 6.43
C LYS A 140 -17.94 6.01 7.50
N ARG A 141 -17.03 5.22 8.06
CA ARG A 141 -16.07 5.61 9.07
C ARG A 141 -14.66 5.30 8.58
N LEU A 142 -13.77 6.29 8.71
CA LEU A 142 -12.36 6.20 8.31
C LEU A 142 -11.41 6.45 9.47
N ASP A 143 -11.94 6.43 10.71
CA ASP A 143 -11.25 6.81 11.95
C ASP A 143 -11.00 5.63 12.90
N LEU A 144 -11.31 4.39 12.50
CA LEU A 144 -11.16 3.20 13.36
C LEU A 144 -9.72 2.71 13.50
N VAL A 145 -8.87 3.06 12.54
CA VAL A 145 -7.46 2.66 12.51
C VAL A 145 -6.61 3.92 12.46
N PRO A 146 -5.71 4.13 13.42
CA PRO A 146 -4.79 5.27 13.38
C PRO A 146 -3.69 5.03 12.36
N THR A 147 -3.14 6.10 11.78
CA THR A 147 -1.87 6.04 11.08
C THR A 147 -0.76 5.75 12.09
N VAL A 148 0.00 4.69 11.85
CA VAL A 148 1.18 4.32 12.67
C VAL A 148 2.40 4.39 11.78
N ARG A 149 3.37 5.20 12.17
CA ARG A 149 4.64 5.32 11.43
C ARG A 149 5.85 5.39 12.37
N ARG A 150 7.00 4.97 11.88
CA ARG A 150 8.32 5.09 12.49
C ARG A 150 9.22 5.84 11.53
N ALA A 151 9.45 7.14 11.79
CA ALA A 151 10.10 8.05 10.84
C ALA A 151 9.40 8.00 9.45
N ASP A 152 10.08 7.53 8.43
CA ASP A 152 9.60 7.49 7.04
C ASP A 152 9.00 6.12 6.65
N VAL A 153 8.71 5.25 7.63
CA VAL A 153 8.13 3.92 7.42
C VAL A 153 6.73 3.85 8.03
N ILE A 154 5.73 3.48 7.22
CA ILE A 154 4.36 3.24 7.68
C ILE A 154 4.26 1.82 8.22
N ASP A 155 3.99 1.69 9.52
CA ASP A 155 3.89 0.40 10.22
C ASP A 155 2.56 -0.32 9.90
N THR A 156 2.49 -0.88 8.70
CA THR A 156 1.28 -1.59 8.22
C THR A 156 0.92 -2.81 9.08
N PRO A 157 1.85 -3.59 9.67
CA PRO A 157 1.50 -4.65 10.63
C PRO A 157 0.78 -4.11 11.87
N ALA A 158 1.30 -3.03 12.50
CA ALA A 158 0.63 -2.42 13.66
C ALA A 158 -0.77 -1.89 13.30
N MET A 159 -0.92 -1.26 12.15
CA MET A 159 -2.21 -0.80 11.64
C MET A 159 -3.16 -1.97 11.36
N PHE A 160 -2.65 -3.08 10.81
CA PHE A 160 -3.43 -4.31 10.58
C PHE A 160 -3.94 -4.89 11.90
N ARG A 161 -3.12 -4.90 12.94
CA ARG A 161 -3.54 -5.28 14.28
C ARG A 161 -4.66 -4.37 14.81
N CYS A 162 -4.52 -3.05 14.68
CA CYS A 162 -5.59 -2.11 15.06
C CYS A 162 -6.89 -2.41 14.31
N MET A 163 -6.82 -2.72 13.01
CA MET A 163 -7.97 -3.14 12.21
C MET A 163 -8.59 -4.46 12.72
N MET A 164 -7.76 -5.43 13.13
CA MET A 164 -8.24 -6.70 13.71
C MET A 164 -9.04 -6.48 14.99
N GLU A 165 -8.59 -5.57 15.85
CA GLU A 165 -9.17 -5.24 17.16
C GLU A 165 -10.36 -4.26 17.05
N ALA A 166 -10.47 -3.51 15.96
CA ALA A 166 -11.48 -2.48 15.76
C ALA A 166 -12.90 -3.07 15.71
N ARG A 167 -13.85 -2.35 16.35
CA ARG A 167 -15.27 -2.65 16.27
C ARG A 167 -15.95 -1.79 15.20
N GLY A 168 -16.46 -2.44 14.16
CA GLY A 168 -17.10 -1.78 13.04
C GLY A 168 -17.50 -2.76 11.95
N SER A 169 -18.16 -2.26 10.92
CA SER A 169 -18.48 -3.07 9.73
C SER A 169 -17.20 -3.48 9.00
N ARG A 170 -17.28 -4.48 8.12
CA ARG A 170 -16.15 -4.85 7.24
C ARG A 170 -15.69 -3.65 6.42
N ALA A 171 -16.64 -2.88 5.89
CA ALA A 171 -16.37 -1.67 5.11
C ALA A 171 -15.62 -0.62 5.93
N ASP A 172 -16.10 -0.29 7.14
CA ASP A 172 -15.47 0.72 7.99
C ASP A 172 -14.06 0.31 8.43
N ARG A 173 -13.86 -0.97 8.75
CA ARG A 173 -12.53 -1.49 9.15
C ARG A 173 -11.55 -1.46 7.98
N ALA A 174 -11.97 -1.92 6.79
CA ALA A 174 -11.16 -1.86 5.58
C ALA A 174 -10.86 -0.41 5.18
N GLY A 175 -11.89 0.42 5.10
CA GLY A 175 -11.77 1.83 4.74
C GLY A 175 -10.86 2.60 5.68
N SER A 176 -11.01 2.41 7.01
CA SER A 176 -10.15 3.06 7.99
C SER A 176 -8.68 2.68 7.86
N MET A 177 -8.38 1.39 7.64
CA MET A 177 -6.98 0.96 7.46
C MET A 177 -6.38 1.51 6.18
N VAL A 178 -7.08 1.40 5.06
CA VAL A 178 -6.57 1.88 3.76
C VAL A 178 -6.42 3.39 3.76
N HIS A 179 -7.40 4.12 4.31
CA HIS A 179 -7.33 5.58 4.47
C HIS A 179 -6.15 6.01 5.36
N ALA A 180 -5.90 5.30 6.47
CA ALA A 180 -4.77 5.59 7.34
C ALA A 180 -3.41 5.32 6.66
N MET A 181 -3.31 4.29 5.80
CA MET A 181 -2.12 4.05 4.96
C MET A 181 -1.91 5.20 3.97
N VAL A 182 -2.97 5.63 3.27
CA VAL A 182 -2.93 6.77 2.36
C VAL A 182 -2.46 8.03 3.08
N ARG A 183 -3.06 8.37 4.23
CA ARG A 183 -2.63 9.51 5.05
C ARG A 183 -1.15 9.44 5.39
N GLY A 184 -0.69 8.29 5.86
CA GLY A 184 0.71 8.13 6.25
C GLY A 184 1.68 8.40 5.10
N LEU A 185 1.40 7.87 3.90
CA LEU A 185 2.23 8.14 2.71
C LEU A 185 2.15 9.60 2.28
N VAL A 186 0.96 10.22 2.32
CA VAL A 186 0.79 11.64 1.96
C VAL A 186 1.46 12.53 3.00
N ASP A 187 1.36 12.25 4.30
CA ASP A 187 2.01 13.04 5.35
C ASP A 187 3.54 13.04 5.15
N ILE A 188 4.15 11.87 4.84
CA ILE A 188 5.59 11.81 4.49
C ILE A 188 5.87 12.61 3.21
N ALA A 189 5.05 12.47 2.17
CA ALA A 189 5.23 13.18 0.92
C ALA A 189 5.13 14.71 1.10
N ALA A 190 4.20 15.18 1.93
CA ALA A 190 4.03 16.60 2.22
C ALA A 190 5.22 17.16 3.01
N GLU A 191 5.73 16.46 4.02
CA GLU A 191 6.94 16.84 4.75
C GLU A 191 8.13 16.97 3.79
N ARG A 192 8.31 16.01 2.86
CA ARG A 192 9.39 16.08 1.87
C ARG A 192 9.19 17.16 0.82
N ALA A 193 7.94 17.44 0.42
CA ALA A 193 7.63 18.55 -0.47
C ALA A 193 7.99 19.89 0.17
N GLU A 194 7.71 20.07 1.46
CA GLU A 194 8.10 21.27 2.22
C GLU A 194 9.62 21.41 2.32
N ASP A 195 10.34 20.34 2.69
CA ASP A 195 11.79 20.30 2.83
C ASP A 195 12.52 20.69 1.52
N GLU A 196 12.00 20.25 0.37
CA GLU A 196 12.60 20.44 -0.96
C GLU A 196 11.97 21.65 -1.72
N GLY A 197 10.97 22.32 -1.15
CA GLY A 197 10.29 23.45 -1.79
C GLY A 197 9.43 23.05 -3.00
N MET A 198 8.92 21.82 -3.03
CA MET A 198 8.07 21.29 -4.10
C MET A 198 6.59 21.54 -3.79
N GLU A 199 5.79 21.81 -4.82
CA GLU A 199 4.35 22.07 -4.68
C GLU A 199 3.46 20.92 -5.14
N HIS A 200 4.03 19.90 -5.82
CA HIS A 200 3.29 18.84 -6.48
C HIS A 200 3.55 17.47 -5.82
N ILE A 201 2.46 16.78 -5.49
CA ILE A 201 2.48 15.37 -5.11
C ILE A 201 1.76 14.56 -6.18
N GLY A 202 2.49 13.63 -6.81
CA GLY A 202 1.99 12.73 -7.83
C GLY A 202 1.54 11.38 -7.25
N LEU A 203 0.50 10.77 -7.85
CA LEU A 203 0.05 9.41 -7.54
C LEU A 203 0.09 8.56 -8.82
N SER A 204 0.79 7.42 -8.77
CA SER A 204 0.89 6.48 -9.88
C SER A 204 1.06 5.04 -9.40
N GLY A 205 1.02 4.08 -10.34
CA GLY A 205 1.06 2.63 -10.08
C GLY A 205 -0.31 1.97 -10.16
N GLY A 206 -0.36 0.66 -10.40
CA GLY A 206 -1.59 -0.07 -10.68
C GLY A 206 -2.67 0.00 -9.60
N VAL A 207 -2.30 0.18 -8.34
CA VAL A 207 -3.27 0.34 -7.24
C VAL A 207 -4.00 1.69 -7.30
N SER A 208 -3.45 2.71 -7.95
CA SER A 208 -4.07 4.03 -8.10
C SER A 208 -5.32 4.04 -8.99
N TYR A 209 -5.60 2.96 -9.72
CA TYR A 209 -6.91 2.75 -10.38
C TYR A 209 -8.06 2.63 -9.39
N ASN A 210 -7.80 2.27 -8.13
CA ASN A 210 -8.82 2.20 -7.10
C ASN A 210 -9.34 3.60 -6.78
N ARG A 211 -10.62 3.83 -7.08
CA ARG A 211 -11.24 5.14 -6.98
C ARG A 211 -11.24 5.72 -5.56
N ALA A 212 -11.49 4.88 -4.56
CA ALA A 212 -11.49 5.34 -3.17
C ALA A 212 -10.10 5.82 -2.76
N ILE A 213 -9.05 5.04 -3.08
CA ILE A 213 -7.66 5.36 -2.76
C ILE A 213 -7.23 6.65 -3.47
N SER A 214 -7.51 6.79 -4.77
CA SER A 214 -7.16 8.00 -5.53
C SER A 214 -7.88 9.23 -4.99
N THR A 215 -9.18 9.10 -4.66
CA THR A 215 -9.96 10.21 -4.08
C THR A 215 -9.39 10.63 -2.71
N TRP A 216 -9.16 9.68 -1.82
CA TRP A 216 -8.60 9.98 -0.50
C TRP A 216 -7.18 10.58 -0.57
N THR A 217 -6.35 10.08 -1.50
CA THR A 217 -5.01 10.65 -1.72
C THR A 217 -5.12 12.12 -2.13
N LYS A 218 -5.99 12.44 -3.10
CA LYS A 218 -6.24 13.80 -3.53
C LYS A 218 -6.70 14.69 -2.37
N GLU A 219 -7.71 14.26 -1.63
CA GLU A 219 -8.27 15.03 -0.50
C GLU A 219 -7.21 15.33 0.56
N VAL A 220 -6.37 14.34 0.91
CA VAL A 220 -5.31 14.53 1.91
C VAL A 220 -4.21 15.44 1.37
N VAL A 221 -3.76 15.28 0.11
CA VAL A 221 -2.77 16.18 -0.52
C VAL A 221 -3.26 17.64 -0.53
N GLU A 222 -4.49 17.85 -0.98
CA GLU A 222 -5.08 19.20 -1.03
C GLU A 222 -5.28 19.80 0.36
N SER A 223 -5.50 18.98 1.40
CA SER A 223 -5.58 19.46 2.79
C SER A 223 -4.25 20.01 3.34
N HIS A 224 -3.12 19.58 2.78
CA HIS A 224 -1.80 20.14 3.04
C HIS A 224 -1.50 21.41 2.22
N GLY A 225 -2.44 21.88 1.38
CA GLY A 225 -2.24 23.04 0.50
C GLY A 225 -1.37 22.75 -0.72
N LEU A 226 -1.12 21.47 -1.02
CA LEU A 226 -0.29 21.01 -2.13
C LEU A 226 -1.16 20.64 -3.34
N LYS A 227 -0.53 20.58 -4.52
CA LYS A 227 -1.19 20.26 -5.79
C LYS A 227 -1.12 18.75 -6.05
N PHE A 228 -2.28 18.11 -6.19
CA PHE A 228 -2.37 16.70 -6.56
C PHE A 228 -2.23 16.51 -8.06
N VAL A 229 -1.41 15.54 -8.46
CA VAL A 229 -1.18 15.16 -9.86
C VAL A 229 -1.43 13.65 -10.01
N CYS A 230 -2.21 13.28 -11.02
CA CYS A 230 -2.44 11.87 -11.42
C CYS A 230 -2.53 11.79 -12.95
N HIS A 231 -2.45 10.57 -13.47
CA HIS A 231 -2.60 10.32 -14.90
C HIS A 231 -4.00 10.66 -15.41
N ASP A 232 -4.06 11.26 -16.59
CA ASP A 232 -5.29 11.58 -17.34
C ASP A 232 -5.28 10.91 -18.74
N LEU A 233 -4.11 10.86 -19.38
CA LEU A 233 -3.94 10.35 -20.74
C LEU A 233 -3.29 8.97 -20.78
N THR A 234 -2.32 8.72 -19.90
CA THR A 234 -1.58 7.46 -19.86
C THR A 234 -2.13 6.53 -18.78
N PRO A 235 -2.03 5.19 -18.95
CA PRO A 235 -2.42 4.25 -17.91
C PRO A 235 -1.61 4.44 -16.62
N ASN A 236 -2.23 4.24 -15.47
CA ASN A 236 -1.58 4.36 -14.16
C ASN A 236 -0.62 3.20 -13.83
N GLY A 237 -0.79 2.04 -14.48
CA GLY A 237 -0.03 0.82 -14.24
C GLY A 237 0.94 0.51 -15.36
N ASP A 238 1.35 -0.77 -15.48
CA ASP A 238 2.40 -1.26 -16.41
C ASP A 238 2.15 -1.04 -17.92
N GLY A 239 1.09 -0.35 -18.29
CA GLY A 239 0.79 0.04 -19.67
C GLY A 239 1.30 1.45 -20.03
N CYS A 240 2.00 2.14 -19.14
CA CYS A 240 2.53 3.48 -19.37
C CYS A 240 3.92 3.48 -20.00
#